data_64198577be76b9c13c9cc96a66e1eed5
#
_entry.id   64198577be76b9c13c9cc96a66e1eed5
#
_cell.length_a   1.000
_cell.length_b   1.000
_cell.length_c   1.000
_cell.angle_alpha   90.00
_cell.angle_beta   90.00
_cell.angle_gamma   90.00
#
_symmetry.space_group_name_H-M   'P 1'
#
loop_
_entity.id
_entity.type
_entity.pdbx_description
1 polymer ?
#
loop_
_entity_poly.entity_id
_entity_poly.type
_entity_poly.pdbx_seq_one_letter_code
_entity_poly.pdbx_strand_id
1 'polypeptide(L)'
;ERRRLLKALSLNLSDISLNERNMCDLELLATGVFSPLDRFMDRSDYESVLDRMRLQNGTLWPLPIALDVSETTARSLEVGQSVTLRDPEGFLLAVLHIDDIWPVDREKEALSVYGTTDDTHPGVHYLYHRSGDYYVGGAVEVLSPPLRFDFRQNRLSPLEVRAMYRKLGWKRVVGFQTRHPIHRP
;
A
#
# COMPACT_ATOMS: atom_id res chain seq x y z
N GLU A 1 -0.63 -8.89 23.78
CA GLU A 1 -1.91 -9.63 23.86
C GLU A 1 -2.63 -9.62 22.50
N ARG A 2 -2.89 -8.45 21.89
CA ARG A 2 -3.58 -8.35 20.58
C ARG A 2 -2.88 -9.13 19.47
N ARG A 3 -1.55 -9.10 19.40
CA ARG A 3 -0.75 -9.83 18.40
C ARG A 3 -0.89 -11.35 18.50
N ARG A 4 -1.09 -11.90 19.71
CA ARG A 4 -1.37 -13.33 19.92
C ARG A 4 -2.78 -13.69 19.48
N LEU A 5 -3.75 -12.83 19.78
CA LEU A 5 -5.14 -13.00 19.36
C LEU A 5 -5.27 -12.98 17.84
N LEU A 6 -4.64 -12.01 17.17
CA LEU A 6 -4.64 -11.92 15.71
C LEU A 6 -3.99 -13.15 15.05
N LYS A 7 -2.87 -13.66 15.61
CA LYS A 7 -2.26 -14.91 15.12
C LYS A 7 -3.18 -16.11 15.29
N ALA A 8 -3.94 -16.20 16.38
CA ALA A 8 -4.89 -17.30 16.59
C ALA A 8 -6.08 -17.16 15.63
N LEU A 9 -6.60 -15.96 15.44
CA LEU A 9 -7.68 -15.68 14.49
C LEU A 9 -7.27 -16.00 13.05
N SER A 10 -6.06 -15.66 12.66
CA SER A 10 -5.54 -15.84 11.31
C SER A 10 -5.50 -17.29 10.83
N LEU A 11 -5.52 -18.26 11.74
CA LEU A 11 -5.56 -19.70 11.38
C LEU A 11 -6.86 -20.12 10.71
N ASN A 12 -7.94 -19.36 10.91
CA ASN A 12 -9.28 -19.68 10.41
C ASN A 12 -9.75 -18.70 9.31
N LEU A 13 -8.89 -17.75 8.92
CA LEU A 13 -9.22 -16.77 7.88
C LEU A 13 -8.72 -17.26 6.52
N SER A 14 -9.40 -16.85 5.46
CA SER A 14 -8.90 -17.01 4.10
C SER A 14 -7.67 -16.13 3.88
N ASP A 15 -6.79 -16.56 2.97
CA ASP A 15 -5.51 -15.90 2.71
C ASP A 15 -5.54 -15.14 1.38
N ILE A 16 -4.88 -13.97 1.35
CA ILE A 16 -4.48 -13.28 0.12
C ILE A 16 -2.96 -13.25 0.08
N SER A 17 -2.37 -13.83 -0.97
CA SER A 17 -0.93 -13.70 -1.24
C SER A 17 -0.65 -12.37 -1.93
N LEU A 18 0.24 -11.57 -1.33
CA LEU A 18 0.60 -10.26 -1.84
C LEU A 18 1.66 -10.37 -2.93
N ASN A 19 1.52 -9.55 -3.96
CA ASN A 19 2.60 -9.31 -4.91
C ASN A 19 3.64 -8.34 -4.32
N GLU A 20 4.76 -8.13 -5.02
CA GLU A 20 5.85 -7.27 -4.56
C GLU A 20 5.40 -5.82 -4.29
N ARG A 21 4.53 -5.25 -5.16
CA ARG A 21 3.99 -3.91 -5.00
C ARG A 21 3.12 -3.82 -3.75
N ASN A 22 2.18 -4.75 -3.59
CA ASN A 22 1.28 -4.77 -2.43
C ASN A 22 2.04 -4.95 -1.12
N MET A 23 3.15 -5.71 -1.12
CA MET A 23 4.03 -5.81 0.04
C MET A 23 4.70 -4.47 0.36
N CYS A 24 5.14 -3.72 -0.65
CA CYS A 24 5.69 -2.38 -0.45
C CYS A 24 4.63 -1.43 0.11
N ASP A 25 3.43 -1.42 -0.43
CA ASP A 25 2.33 -0.58 0.05
C ASP A 25 1.96 -0.93 1.49
N LEU A 26 1.88 -2.23 1.83
CA LEU A 26 1.68 -2.69 3.20
C LEU A 26 2.79 -2.20 4.15
N GLU A 27 4.06 -2.27 3.74
CA GLU A 27 5.20 -1.78 4.53
C GLU A 27 5.09 -0.26 4.78
N LEU A 28 4.71 0.51 3.75
CA LEU A 28 4.57 1.96 3.86
C LEU A 28 3.37 2.37 4.73
N LEU A 29 2.27 1.65 4.67
CA LEU A 29 1.14 1.80 5.61
C LEU A 29 1.57 1.46 7.04
N ALA A 30 2.22 0.30 7.23
CA ALA A 30 2.65 -0.20 8.54
C ALA A 30 3.63 0.73 9.26
N THR A 31 4.51 1.38 8.52
CA THR A 31 5.53 2.29 9.06
C THR A 31 5.07 3.74 9.16
N GLY A 32 3.88 4.06 8.64
CA GLY A 32 3.30 5.39 8.66
C GLY A 32 3.91 6.35 7.64
N VAL A 33 4.60 5.84 6.61
CA VAL A 33 5.10 6.65 5.49
C VAL A 33 3.94 7.28 4.73
N PHE A 34 2.84 6.56 4.58
CA PHE A 34 1.61 7.02 3.92
C PHE A 34 0.69 7.84 4.84
N SER A 35 1.12 8.23 6.05
CA SER A 35 0.29 9.06 6.92
C SER A 35 -0.18 10.35 6.19
N PRO A 36 -1.47 10.72 6.26
CA PRO A 36 -2.50 10.23 7.17
C PRO A 36 -3.25 8.97 6.69
N LEU A 37 -2.95 8.41 5.52
CA LEU A 37 -3.53 7.15 5.08
C LEU A 37 -2.98 6.00 5.95
N ASP A 38 -3.86 5.25 6.60
CA ASP A 38 -3.54 4.17 7.54
C ASP A 38 -4.14 2.81 7.13
N ARG A 39 -4.73 2.75 5.92
CA ARG A 39 -5.44 1.60 5.37
C ARG A 39 -5.27 1.52 3.86
N PHE A 40 -5.58 0.39 3.26
CA PHE A 40 -5.89 0.38 1.84
C PHE A 40 -7.17 1.18 1.61
N MET A 41 -7.13 2.10 0.63
CA MET A 41 -8.25 2.99 0.32
C MET A 41 -9.52 2.20 0.08
N ASP A 42 -10.64 2.69 0.58
CA ASP A 42 -11.96 2.29 0.11
C ASP A 42 -12.25 2.94 -1.27
N ARG A 43 -13.34 2.54 -1.88
CA ARG A 43 -13.74 3.06 -3.18
C ARG A 43 -13.94 4.57 -3.17
N SER A 44 -14.44 5.13 -2.08
CA SER A 44 -14.73 6.57 -1.98
C SER A 44 -13.45 7.41 -1.98
N ASP A 45 -12.43 7.01 -1.22
CA ASP A 45 -11.12 7.64 -1.23
C ASP A 45 -10.42 7.44 -2.58
N TYR A 46 -10.49 6.22 -3.16
CA TYR A 46 -9.94 5.92 -4.47
C TYR A 46 -10.53 6.82 -5.57
N GLU A 47 -11.85 6.91 -5.68
CA GLU A 47 -12.52 7.78 -6.67
C GLU A 47 -12.18 9.26 -6.45
N SER A 48 -12.13 9.71 -5.19
CA SER A 48 -11.73 11.06 -4.85
C SER A 48 -10.30 11.40 -5.26
N VAL A 49 -9.39 10.44 -5.09
CA VAL A 49 -7.99 10.58 -5.52
C VAL A 49 -7.89 10.69 -7.04
N LEU A 50 -8.59 9.83 -7.77
CA LEU A 50 -8.61 9.90 -9.25
C LEU A 50 -9.18 11.21 -9.78
N ASP A 51 -10.25 11.71 -9.17
CA ASP A 51 -10.99 12.88 -9.69
C ASP A 51 -10.34 14.22 -9.29
N ARG A 52 -9.70 14.30 -8.13
CA ARG A 52 -9.20 15.58 -7.57
C ARG A 52 -7.88 15.50 -6.80
N MET A 53 -7.19 14.35 -6.84
CA MET A 53 -5.92 14.11 -6.12
C MET A 53 -6.04 14.42 -4.62
N ARG A 54 -7.15 14.02 -3.98
CA ARG A 54 -7.38 14.23 -2.55
C ARG A 54 -8.13 13.06 -1.94
N LEU A 55 -7.76 12.72 -0.69
CA LEU A 55 -8.58 11.87 0.16
C LEU A 55 -9.91 12.57 0.48
N GLN A 56 -10.91 11.83 0.95
CA GLN A 56 -12.23 12.39 1.33
C GLN A 56 -12.12 13.47 2.43
N ASN A 57 -11.11 13.37 3.29
CA ASN A 57 -10.84 14.38 4.32
C ASN A 57 -10.17 15.66 3.77
N GLY A 58 -9.96 15.77 2.46
CA GLY A 58 -9.37 16.92 1.78
C GLY A 58 -7.84 16.94 1.71
N THR A 59 -7.16 15.97 2.32
CA THR A 59 -5.69 15.87 2.26
C THR A 59 -5.24 15.62 0.82
N LEU A 60 -4.24 16.38 0.34
CA LEU A 60 -3.64 16.17 -0.98
C LEU A 60 -3.01 14.78 -1.05
N TRP A 61 -3.45 13.99 -2.03
CA TRP A 61 -2.99 12.64 -2.24
C TRP A 61 -3.01 12.27 -3.73
N PRO A 62 -1.86 12.09 -4.38
CA PRO A 62 -1.79 12.04 -5.84
C PRO A 62 -1.94 10.64 -6.45
N LEU A 63 -1.86 9.57 -5.66
CA LEU A 63 -1.83 8.19 -6.15
C LEU A 63 -2.81 7.29 -5.39
N PRO A 64 -3.55 6.41 -6.05
CA PRO A 64 -4.37 5.41 -5.37
C PRO A 64 -3.49 4.37 -4.67
N ILE A 65 -3.86 4.00 -3.44
CA ILE A 65 -3.25 2.92 -2.64
C ILE A 65 -4.36 1.94 -2.28
N ALA A 66 -4.60 0.98 -3.12
CA ALA A 66 -5.59 -0.08 -2.95
C ALA A 66 -4.94 -1.45 -3.17
N LEU A 67 -5.48 -2.49 -2.54
CA LEU A 67 -5.00 -3.86 -2.71
C LEU A 67 -5.62 -4.46 -3.96
N ASP A 68 -4.82 -4.74 -4.98
CA ASP A 68 -5.29 -5.39 -6.18
C ASP A 68 -5.37 -6.92 -6.04
N VAL A 69 -6.46 -7.49 -6.52
CA VAL A 69 -6.71 -8.94 -6.50
C VAL A 69 -7.31 -9.40 -7.82
N SER A 70 -7.17 -10.71 -8.11
CA SER A 70 -7.83 -11.32 -9.27
C SER A 70 -9.35 -11.35 -9.09
N GLU A 71 -10.08 -11.43 -10.20
CA GLU A 71 -11.54 -11.63 -10.17
C GLU A 71 -11.93 -12.87 -9.37
N THR A 72 -11.18 -13.97 -9.50
CA THR A 72 -11.44 -15.20 -8.75
C THR A 72 -11.32 -14.98 -7.25
N THR A 73 -10.29 -14.27 -6.81
CA THR A 73 -10.10 -13.90 -5.40
C THR A 73 -11.24 -12.98 -4.95
N ALA A 74 -11.53 -11.91 -5.70
CA ALA A 74 -12.58 -10.95 -5.35
C ALA A 74 -13.95 -11.62 -5.14
N ARG A 75 -14.31 -12.59 -5.99
CA ARG A 75 -15.56 -13.36 -5.88
C ARG A 75 -15.64 -14.26 -4.64
N SER A 76 -14.51 -14.59 -4.03
CA SER A 76 -14.45 -15.40 -2.79
C SER A 76 -14.44 -14.54 -1.53
N LEU A 77 -14.44 -13.22 -1.66
CA LEU A 77 -14.39 -12.27 -0.55
C LEU A 77 -15.74 -11.60 -0.34
N GLU A 78 -16.00 -11.19 0.91
CA GLU A 78 -17.19 -10.45 1.30
C GLU A 78 -16.82 -9.19 2.08
N VAL A 79 -17.57 -8.10 1.86
CA VAL A 79 -17.44 -6.87 2.67
C VAL A 79 -17.80 -7.19 4.13
N GLY A 80 -17.00 -6.68 5.05
CA GLY A 80 -17.09 -6.98 6.49
C GLY A 80 -16.31 -8.21 6.93
N GLN A 81 -15.78 -9.00 5.98
CA GLN A 81 -14.92 -10.15 6.27
C GLN A 81 -13.51 -9.69 6.66
N SER A 82 -12.83 -10.52 7.45
CA SER A 82 -11.39 -10.38 7.69
C SER A 82 -10.63 -11.47 6.93
N VAL A 83 -9.48 -11.10 6.36
CA VAL A 83 -8.59 -12.01 5.63
C VAL A 83 -7.15 -11.82 6.07
N THR A 84 -6.32 -12.84 5.88
CA THR A 84 -4.89 -12.72 6.12
C THR A 84 -4.15 -12.28 4.88
N LEU A 85 -3.18 -11.40 5.07
CA LEU A 85 -2.23 -10.99 4.04
C LEU A 85 -0.92 -11.73 4.27
N ARG A 86 -0.46 -12.44 3.24
CA ARG A 86 0.78 -13.22 3.28
C ARG A 86 1.74 -12.80 2.17
N ASP A 87 3.04 -12.98 2.41
CA ASP A 87 4.01 -12.89 1.33
C ASP A 87 3.95 -14.13 0.41
N PRO A 88 4.69 -14.15 -0.71
CA PRO A 88 4.71 -15.30 -1.63
C PRO A 88 5.23 -16.59 -1.00
N GLU A 89 6.03 -16.51 0.07
CA GLU A 89 6.55 -17.65 0.83
C GLU A 89 5.54 -18.16 1.88
N GLY A 90 4.40 -17.48 2.05
CA GLY A 90 3.32 -17.85 2.97
C GLY A 90 3.47 -17.29 4.39
N PHE A 91 4.44 -16.40 4.66
CA PHE A 91 4.55 -15.76 5.97
C PHE A 91 3.41 -14.77 6.20
N LEU A 92 2.81 -14.85 7.38
CA LEU A 92 1.73 -13.99 7.80
C LEU A 92 2.25 -12.57 8.10
N LEU A 93 1.79 -11.60 7.31
CA LEU A 93 2.19 -10.20 7.43
C LEU A 93 1.16 -9.37 8.21
N ALA A 94 -0.12 -9.48 7.86
CA ALA A 94 -1.18 -8.66 8.42
C ALA A 94 -2.54 -9.37 8.35
N VAL A 95 -3.54 -8.74 9.00
CA VAL A 95 -4.96 -9.02 8.79
C VAL A 95 -5.58 -7.78 8.16
N LEU A 96 -6.33 -7.97 7.09
CA LEU A 96 -7.12 -6.94 6.43
C LEU A 96 -8.59 -7.13 6.82
N HIS A 97 -9.22 -6.07 7.29
CA HIS A 97 -10.67 -5.99 7.51
C HIS A 97 -11.28 -5.30 6.28
N ILE A 98 -12.04 -6.06 5.49
CA ILE A 98 -12.53 -5.60 4.19
C ILE A 98 -13.69 -4.62 4.38
N ASP A 99 -13.49 -3.38 3.95
CA ASP A 99 -14.53 -2.35 3.96
C ASP A 99 -15.23 -2.26 2.60
N ASP A 100 -14.51 -2.54 1.49
CA ASP A 100 -15.03 -2.39 0.14
C ASP A 100 -14.33 -3.31 -0.87
N ILE A 101 -15.05 -3.70 -1.94
CA ILE A 101 -14.53 -4.49 -3.08
C ILE A 101 -15.16 -3.95 -4.35
N TRP A 102 -14.33 -3.55 -5.36
CA TRP A 102 -14.85 -3.01 -6.61
C TRP A 102 -13.99 -3.36 -7.82
N PRO A 103 -14.58 -3.45 -9.03
CA PRO A 103 -13.82 -3.66 -10.26
C PRO A 103 -13.01 -2.41 -10.61
N VAL A 104 -11.83 -2.63 -11.17
CA VAL A 104 -10.93 -1.56 -11.60
C VAL A 104 -11.34 -1.01 -12.96
N ASP A 105 -11.54 0.30 -13.07
CA ASP A 105 -11.62 1.00 -14.35
C ASP A 105 -10.20 1.46 -14.75
N ARG A 106 -9.49 0.56 -15.46
CA ARG A 106 -8.09 0.79 -15.84
C ARG A 106 -7.89 2.00 -16.75
N GLU A 107 -8.84 2.28 -17.63
CA GLU A 107 -8.75 3.43 -18.53
C GLU A 107 -8.90 4.75 -17.76
N LYS A 108 -9.90 4.84 -16.89
CA LYS A 108 -10.08 5.99 -16.02
C LYS A 108 -8.86 6.21 -15.11
N GLU A 109 -8.34 5.16 -14.50
CA GLU A 109 -7.17 5.24 -13.64
C GLU A 109 -5.92 5.67 -14.42
N ALA A 110 -5.68 5.08 -15.60
CA ALA A 110 -4.54 5.44 -16.44
C ALA A 110 -4.56 6.93 -16.82
N LEU A 111 -5.71 7.45 -17.26
CA LEU A 111 -5.88 8.87 -17.61
C LEU A 111 -5.69 9.78 -16.39
N SER A 112 -6.29 9.42 -15.25
CA SER A 112 -6.24 10.25 -14.03
C SER A 112 -4.84 10.29 -13.41
N VAL A 113 -4.14 9.16 -13.36
CA VAL A 113 -2.85 9.03 -12.67
C VAL A 113 -1.67 9.36 -13.57
N TYR A 114 -1.69 8.89 -14.83
CA TYR A 114 -0.56 9.02 -15.75
C TYR A 114 -0.79 10.02 -16.87
N GLY A 115 -2.02 10.51 -17.05
CA GLY A 115 -2.39 11.44 -18.11
C GLY A 115 -2.42 10.82 -19.51
N THR A 116 -2.32 9.50 -19.61
CA THR A 116 -2.28 8.75 -20.88
C THR A 116 -2.78 7.33 -20.69
N THR A 117 -3.31 6.74 -21.76
CA THR A 117 -3.65 5.31 -21.84
C THR A 117 -2.65 4.52 -22.67
N ASP A 118 -1.55 5.16 -23.09
CA ASP A 118 -0.52 4.54 -23.92
C ASP A 118 0.22 3.45 -23.16
N ASP A 119 0.11 2.20 -23.62
CA ASP A 119 0.73 1.02 -23.00
C ASP A 119 2.27 1.05 -23.06
N THR A 120 2.88 1.94 -23.82
CA THR A 120 4.34 2.17 -23.76
C THR A 120 4.78 2.89 -22.48
N HIS A 121 3.86 3.55 -21.78
CA HIS A 121 4.13 4.14 -20.46
C HIS A 121 4.24 3.06 -19.39
N PRO A 122 5.36 2.94 -18.63
CA PRO A 122 5.58 1.82 -17.69
C PRO A 122 4.47 1.63 -16.64
N GLY A 123 3.88 2.73 -16.16
CA GLY A 123 2.79 2.68 -15.18
C GLY A 123 1.49 2.16 -15.80
N VAL A 124 1.16 2.56 -17.02
CA VAL A 124 0.00 2.07 -17.77
C VAL A 124 0.17 0.59 -18.10
N HIS A 125 1.36 0.20 -18.56
CA HIS A 125 1.69 -1.20 -18.81
C HIS A 125 1.51 -2.06 -17.56
N TYR A 126 1.98 -1.61 -16.41
CA TYR A 126 1.77 -2.32 -15.15
C TYR A 126 0.27 -2.46 -14.84
N LEU A 127 -0.48 -1.37 -14.93
CA LEU A 127 -1.92 -1.35 -14.65
C LEU A 127 -2.71 -2.30 -15.57
N TYR A 128 -2.35 -2.37 -16.86
CA TYR A 128 -3.07 -3.19 -17.82
C TYR A 128 -2.70 -4.68 -17.77
N HIS A 129 -1.45 -5.03 -17.45
CA HIS A 129 -0.92 -6.38 -17.59
C HIS A 129 -0.48 -7.07 -16.29
N ARG A 130 -0.36 -6.32 -15.21
CA ARG A 130 0.18 -6.84 -13.93
C ARG A 130 -0.76 -6.65 -12.75
N SER A 131 -1.58 -5.62 -12.76
CA SER A 131 -2.56 -5.33 -11.73
C SER A 131 -3.75 -6.29 -11.82
N GLY A 132 -4.33 -6.62 -10.67
CA GLY A 132 -5.57 -7.41 -10.60
C GLY A 132 -6.77 -6.68 -11.18
N ASP A 133 -7.88 -7.41 -11.36
CA ASP A 133 -9.12 -6.89 -11.96
C ASP A 133 -10.01 -6.15 -10.96
N TYR A 134 -9.76 -6.37 -9.67
CA TYR A 134 -10.53 -5.80 -8.57
C TYR A 134 -9.60 -5.16 -7.55
N TYR A 135 -10.11 -4.15 -6.88
CA TYR A 135 -9.50 -3.58 -5.70
C TYR A 135 -10.27 -3.95 -4.44
N VAL A 136 -9.51 -4.12 -3.35
CA VAL A 136 -10.02 -4.37 -2.01
C VAL A 136 -9.49 -3.25 -1.11
N GLY A 137 -10.39 -2.53 -0.46
CA GLY A 137 -10.08 -1.51 0.53
C GLY A 137 -10.40 -1.97 1.94
N GLY A 138 -9.70 -1.42 2.93
CA GLY A 138 -10.00 -1.71 4.31
C GLY A 138 -8.87 -1.46 5.30
N ALA A 139 -9.20 -1.58 6.58
CA ALA A 139 -8.26 -1.37 7.67
C ALA A 139 -7.28 -2.55 7.81
N VAL A 140 -6.02 -2.23 8.09
CA VAL A 140 -4.94 -3.23 8.18
C VAL A 140 -4.39 -3.29 9.59
N GLU A 141 -4.35 -4.51 10.17
CA GLU A 141 -3.64 -4.79 11.41
C GLU A 141 -2.35 -5.57 11.14
N VAL A 142 -1.22 -4.88 11.19
CA VAL A 142 0.09 -5.46 10.87
C VAL A 142 0.61 -6.33 12.00
N LEU A 143 0.95 -7.57 11.67
CA LEU A 143 1.54 -8.56 12.59
C LEU A 143 3.06 -8.60 12.47
N SER A 144 3.55 -8.63 11.25
CA SER A 144 4.97 -8.66 10.93
C SER A 144 5.18 -7.88 9.63
N PRO A 145 5.95 -6.78 9.63
CA PRO A 145 6.27 -6.11 8.39
C PRO A 145 7.08 -7.05 7.49
N PRO A 146 7.07 -6.85 6.17
CA PRO A 146 7.91 -7.59 5.24
C PRO A 146 9.38 -7.58 5.67
N LEU A 147 10.03 -8.75 5.64
CA LEU A 147 11.43 -8.86 6.05
C LEU A 147 12.35 -8.25 5.00
N ARG A 148 13.21 -7.35 5.43
CA ARG A 148 14.29 -6.77 4.62
C ARG A 148 15.62 -7.13 5.26
N PHE A 149 16.53 -7.68 4.48
CA PHE A 149 17.84 -8.14 4.97
C PHE A 149 18.96 -7.15 4.65
N ASP A 150 18.78 -6.36 3.59
CA ASP A 150 19.75 -5.40 3.05
C ASP A 150 19.62 -4.01 3.71
N PHE A 151 20.74 -3.37 3.93
CA PHE A 151 20.86 -1.97 4.37
C PHE A 151 19.96 -1.58 5.58
N ARG A 152 19.75 -2.48 6.52
CA ARG A 152 18.84 -2.29 7.68
C ARG A 152 19.11 -0.98 8.44
N GLN A 153 20.38 -0.61 8.60
CA GLN A 153 20.78 0.63 9.28
C GLN A 153 20.32 1.91 8.57
N ASN A 154 19.99 1.82 7.28
CA ASN A 154 19.54 2.95 6.46
C ASN A 154 18.01 2.96 6.27
N ARG A 155 17.30 1.93 6.76
CA ARG A 155 15.85 1.79 6.66
C ARG A 155 15.18 2.30 7.93
N LEU A 156 15.20 3.63 8.11
CA LEU A 156 14.58 4.27 9.27
C LEU A 156 13.10 4.54 8.99
N SER A 157 12.27 4.26 9.97
CA SER A 157 10.86 4.68 9.94
C SER A 157 10.72 6.21 10.07
N PRO A 158 9.60 6.80 9.65
CA PRO A 158 9.35 8.24 9.83
C PRO A 158 9.48 8.71 11.30
N LEU A 159 9.09 7.87 12.26
CA LEU A 159 9.22 8.18 13.69
C LEU A 159 10.69 8.25 14.12
N GLU A 160 11.52 7.31 13.68
CA GLU A 160 12.96 7.28 13.97
C GLU A 160 13.67 8.47 13.30
N VAL A 161 13.36 8.76 12.04
CA VAL A 161 13.89 9.93 11.34
C VAL A 161 13.51 11.23 12.04
N ARG A 162 12.26 11.40 12.46
CA ARG A 162 11.82 12.58 13.23
C ARG A 162 12.51 12.67 14.59
N ALA A 163 12.72 11.54 15.25
CA ALA A 163 13.47 11.51 16.52
C ALA A 163 14.94 11.93 16.32
N MET A 164 15.56 11.46 15.23
CA MET A 164 16.91 11.84 14.86
C MET A 164 17.02 13.35 14.56
N TYR A 165 16.11 13.93 13.78
CA TYR A 165 16.10 15.37 13.49
C TYR A 165 15.97 16.21 14.76
N ARG A 166 15.09 15.80 15.69
CA ARG A 166 14.97 16.46 17.00
C ARG A 166 16.27 16.39 17.80
N LYS A 167 16.90 15.21 17.84
CA LYS A 167 18.18 15.01 18.55
C LYS A 167 19.31 15.88 17.96
N LEU A 168 19.32 16.06 16.63
CA LEU A 168 20.30 16.90 15.93
C LEU A 168 19.96 18.40 15.96
N GLY A 169 18.79 18.78 16.48
CA GLY A 169 18.33 20.17 16.50
C GLY A 169 17.97 20.74 15.12
N TRP A 170 17.76 19.88 14.13
CA TRP A 170 17.43 20.31 12.77
C TRP A 170 16.00 20.82 12.68
N LYS A 171 15.85 22.08 12.23
CA LYS A 171 14.55 22.74 12.06
C LYS A 171 14.05 22.72 10.61
N ARG A 172 14.97 22.59 9.66
CA ARG A 172 14.66 22.53 8.21
C ARG A 172 15.41 21.36 7.62
N VAL A 173 14.69 20.55 6.87
CA VAL A 173 15.20 19.34 6.24
C VAL A 173 14.71 19.30 4.80
N VAL A 174 15.59 18.96 3.87
CA VAL A 174 15.25 18.72 2.47
C VAL A 174 15.49 17.25 2.18
N GLY A 175 14.47 16.59 1.66
CA GLY A 175 14.57 15.22 1.13
C GLY A 175 15.08 15.27 -0.31
N PHE A 176 16.07 14.45 -0.62
CA PHE A 176 16.55 14.24 -1.98
C PHE A 176 16.42 12.77 -2.34
N GLN A 177 15.69 12.48 -3.42
CA GLN A 177 15.49 11.12 -3.92
C GLN A 177 16.13 10.98 -5.29
N THR A 178 16.94 9.94 -5.46
CA THR A 178 17.52 9.57 -6.75
C THR A 178 17.56 8.07 -6.93
N ARG A 179 17.40 7.61 -8.17
CA ARG A 179 17.57 6.22 -8.58
C ARG A 179 18.96 5.92 -9.14
N HIS A 180 19.76 6.94 -9.37
CA HIS A 180 21.08 6.84 -9.94
C HIS A 180 22.16 7.14 -8.90
N PRO A 181 23.30 6.44 -8.92
CA PRO A 181 24.43 6.78 -8.08
C PRO A 181 24.88 8.21 -8.31
N ILE A 182 25.12 8.93 -7.21
CA ILE A 182 25.74 10.27 -7.29
C ILE A 182 27.24 10.07 -7.39
N HIS A 183 27.85 10.62 -8.40
CA HIS A 183 29.32 10.64 -8.59
C HIS A 183 29.79 12.06 -8.83
N ARG A 184 31.04 12.31 -8.48
CA ARG A 184 31.66 13.58 -8.78
C ARG A 184 31.85 13.72 -10.28
N PRO A 185 31.61 14.91 -10.88
CA PRO A 185 31.92 15.18 -12.27
C PRO A 185 33.41 15.13 -12.54
#